data_7cf55f654c83ba44eb632d1e18bb61df
#
_entry.id   7cf55f654c83ba44eb632d1e18bb61df
#
_cell.length_a   1.000
_cell.length_b   1.000
_cell.length_c   1.000
_cell.angle_alpha   90.00
_cell.angle_beta   90.00
_cell.angle_gamma   90.00
#
_symmetry.space_group_name_H-M   'P 1'
#
loop_
_entity.id
_entity.type
_entity.pdbx_description
1 polymer ?
#
loop_
_entity_poly.entity_id
_entity_poly.type
_entity_poly.pdbx_seq_one_letter_code
_entity_poly.pdbx_strand_id
1 'polypeptide(L)'
;MININEVFETNKMIEQENLDVRTITMGISLLDCADHDLSVTCGKIREKITRYASNLVKTGEEISREFAIPIVNKRISITPISLVGGACCNTPSDYVQIAKTLDQVAHEVGVNFIGGYSAIVSKGMTRSDELLIRSIPEAMAETERICSSVNVGSTKTGINMDAVRLMGEIIKQTAALTRDSDSIGCAKLVVLCNAPDDNPFMAGAFHGVSEADAIINVGVSGPGVVKYALQRIPDANFEVLCETIKKTAFKITRVGQLVAQEASKRLGVPFGIIDLSLAPTPAIGDSVADILQCIGVERAGAPGTTAALALLNDQVKKGGVMASSYVGGLSGAFIPVSEDQGMIDAVEAGALTIEKLEAMTCVCSVGLDMIAIPGTTTASTISGIIADESAIGMVNQKTTAVRIIPVEGKKVGDTVEFGGLLGYAPIMPVNTFSCNRFVNRQGRIPAPIHSFKN
;
A
#
# COMPACT_ATOMS: atom_id res chain seq x y z
N MET A 1 -1.63 -36.88 9.49
CA MET A 1 -1.09 -36.88 10.86
C MET A 1 -0.57 -35.49 11.12
N ILE A 2 -1.11 -34.78 12.11
CA ILE A 2 -0.65 -33.42 12.46
C ILE A 2 0.74 -33.57 13.10
N ASN A 3 1.72 -32.88 12.53
CA ASN A 3 3.05 -32.85 13.10
C ASN A 3 3.08 -31.85 14.27
N ILE A 4 3.19 -32.35 15.47
CA ILE A 4 3.21 -31.55 16.70
C ILE A 4 4.28 -30.44 16.66
N ASN A 5 5.43 -30.70 16.05
CA ASN A 5 6.49 -29.69 15.93
C ASN A 5 6.10 -28.53 15.03
N GLU A 6 5.33 -28.77 13.97
CA GLU A 6 4.80 -27.71 13.09
C GLU A 6 3.75 -26.85 13.81
N VAL A 7 2.93 -27.45 14.68
CA VAL A 7 1.99 -26.70 15.52
C VAL A 7 2.73 -25.79 16.50
N PHE A 8 3.76 -26.31 17.19
CA PHE A 8 4.58 -25.49 18.09
C PHE A 8 5.33 -24.38 17.35
N GLU A 9 5.83 -24.67 16.16
CA GLU A 9 6.51 -23.65 15.34
C GLU A 9 5.54 -22.54 14.93
N THR A 10 4.33 -22.87 14.48
CA THR A 10 3.30 -21.88 14.13
C THR A 10 2.90 -21.03 15.33
N ASN A 11 2.67 -21.63 16.49
CA ASN A 11 2.35 -20.90 17.72
C ASN A 11 3.47 -19.93 18.07
N LYS A 12 4.75 -20.36 17.96
CA LYS A 12 5.90 -19.49 18.21
C LYS A 12 5.97 -18.31 17.23
N MET A 13 5.71 -18.56 15.96
CA MET A 13 5.66 -17.51 14.94
C MET A 13 4.63 -16.44 15.28
N ILE A 14 3.48 -16.83 15.82
CA ILE A 14 2.40 -15.92 16.21
C ILE A 14 2.73 -15.19 17.52
N GLU A 15 3.09 -15.93 18.58
CA GLU A 15 3.22 -15.37 19.93
C GLU A 15 4.52 -14.58 20.16
N GLN A 16 5.60 -14.93 19.46
CA GLN A 16 6.94 -14.41 19.72
C GLN A 16 7.59 -13.70 18.52
N GLU A 17 7.16 -14.00 17.31
CA GLU A 17 7.83 -13.59 16.09
C GLU A 17 6.95 -12.64 15.23
N ASN A 18 5.86 -12.12 15.78
CA ASN A 18 4.94 -11.14 15.16
C ASN A 18 4.33 -11.58 13.82
N LEU A 19 4.01 -12.88 13.66
CA LEU A 19 3.21 -13.32 12.52
C LEU A 19 1.79 -12.81 12.65
N ASP A 20 1.30 -12.09 11.65
CA ASP A 20 -0.09 -11.67 11.57
C ASP A 20 -0.70 -11.90 10.19
N VAL A 21 -2.03 -12.01 10.16
CA VAL A 21 -2.81 -11.73 8.97
C VAL A 21 -3.14 -10.25 9.02
N ARG A 22 -2.40 -9.47 8.24
CA ARG A 22 -2.51 -8.01 8.24
C ARG A 22 -3.90 -7.54 7.86
N THR A 23 -4.56 -8.24 6.94
CA THR A 23 -5.91 -7.87 6.52
C THR A 23 -6.66 -9.02 5.85
N ILE A 24 -7.98 -9.08 6.09
CA ILE A 24 -8.93 -9.66 5.15
C ILE A 24 -9.58 -8.48 4.42
N THR A 25 -9.41 -8.42 3.11
CA THR A 25 -9.96 -7.36 2.27
C THR A 25 -10.99 -7.94 1.31
N MET A 26 -12.22 -7.43 1.38
CA MET A 26 -13.26 -7.79 0.42
C MET A 26 -13.23 -6.81 -0.74
N GLY A 27 -12.91 -7.31 -1.94
CA GLY A 27 -13.09 -6.57 -3.18
C GLY A 27 -14.57 -6.58 -3.59
N ILE A 28 -15.12 -5.43 -3.97
CA ILE A 28 -16.52 -5.31 -4.40
C ILE A 28 -16.58 -4.45 -5.66
N SER A 29 -17.10 -5.02 -6.74
CA SER A 29 -17.40 -4.25 -7.95
C SER A 29 -18.59 -3.31 -7.70
N LEU A 30 -18.43 -2.05 -8.07
CA LEU A 30 -19.51 -1.04 -7.98
C LEU A 30 -19.98 -0.57 -9.37
N LEU A 31 -19.58 -1.26 -10.44
CA LEU A 31 -19.92 -0.83 -11.81
C LEU A 31 -21.44 -0.78 -12.05
N ASP A 32 -22.19 -1.70 -11.48
CA ASP A 32 -23.66 -1.76 -11.56
C ASP A 32 -24.36 -0.73 -10.65
N CYS A 33 -23.61 -0.03 -9.81
CA CYS A 33 -24.13 1.07 -8.98
C CYS A 33 -24.21 2.40 -9.75
N ALA A 34 -23.56 2.52 -10.92
CA ALA A 34 -23.58 3.74 -11.70
C ALA A 34 -25.00 4.10 -12.13
N ASP A 35 -25.36 5.36 -11.96
CA ASP A 35 -26.66 5.94 -12.35
C ASP A 35 -26.42 7.39 -12.74
N HIS A 36 -27.38 8.00 -13.46
CA HIS A 36 -27.31 9.42 -13.80
C HIS A 36 -27.69 10.34 -12.63
N ASP A 37 -28.32 9.80 -11.60
CA ASP A 37 -28.67 10.49 -10.36
C ASP A 37 -27.67 10.13 -9.25
N LEU A 38 -27.05 11.16 -8.65
CA LEU A 38 -26.04 10.99 -7.59
C LEU A 38 -26.63 10.33 -6.34
N SER A 39 -27.84 10.69 -5.95
CA SER A 39 -28.51 10.11 -4.77
C SER A 39 -28.80 8.62 -4.97
N VAL A 40 -29.24 8.24 -6.17
CA VAL A 40 -29.49 6.85 -6.56
C VAL A 40 -28.16 6.07 -6.56
N THR A 41 -27.10 6.64 -7.14
CA THR A 41 -25.75 6.04 -7.11
C THR A 41 -25.27 5.78 -5.69
N CYS A 42 -25.36 6.79 -4.81
CA CYS A 42 -25.00 6.66 -3.40
C CYS A 42 -25.82 5.58 -2.67
N GLY A 43 -27.13 5.52 -2.95
CA GLY A 43 -28.03 4.50 -2.39
C GLY A 43 -27.63 3.08 -2.80
N LYS A 44 -27.37 2.85 -4.10
CA LYS A 44 -26.92 1.56 -4.63
C LYS A 44 -25.57 1.13 -4.06
N ILE A 45 -24.61 2.06 -3.92
CA ILE A 45 -23.30 1.82 -3.31
C ILE A 45 -23.46 1.32 -1.86
N ARG A 46 -24.24 2.06 -1.06
CA ARG A 46 -24.51 1.70 0.34
C ARG A 46 -25.17 0.33 0.45
N GLU A 47 -26.20 0.07 -0.32
CA GLU A 47 -26.92 -1.21 -0.33
C GLU A 47 -25.98 -2.36 -0.70
N LYS A 48 -25.20 -2.23 -1.78
CA LYS A 48 -24.30 -3.28 -2.25
C LYS A 48 -23.20 -3.60 -1.25
N ILE A 49 -22.52 -2.59 -0.71
CA ILE A 49 -21.48 -2.78 0.30
C ILE A 49 -22.07 -3.44 1.56
N THR A 50 -23.22 -2.98 2.06
CA THR A 50 -23.87 -3.56 3.23
C THR A 50 -24.23 -5.02 2.98
N ARG A 51 -24.78 -5.36 1.82
CA ARG A 51 -25.14 -6.73 1.43
C ARG A 51 -23.97 -7.71 1.50
N TYR A 52 -22.81 -7.30 0.96
CA TYR A 52 -21.63 -8.16 0.93
C TYR A 52 -20.83 -8.17 2.23
N ALA A 53 -20.65 -7.01 2.86
CA ALA A 53 -19.68 -6.82 3.94
C ALA A 53 -20.26 -6.83 5.36
N SER A 54 -21.59 -6.93 5.54
CA SER A 54 -22.23 -6.92 6.87
C SER A 54 -21.67 -7.95 7.84
N ASN A 55 -21.20 -9.08 7.36
CA ASN A 55 -20.62 -10.17 8.19
C ASN A 55 -19.09 -10.21 8.15
N LEU A 56 -18.41 -9.34 7.39
CA LEU A 56 -16.97 -9.41 7.18
C LEU A 56 -16.18 -9.31 8.49
N VAL A 57 -16.49 -8.30 9.30
CA VAL A 57 -15.79 -8.05 10.57
C VAL A 57 -16.03 -9.21 11.54
N LYS A 58 -17.28 -9.61 11.75
CA LYS A 58 -17.64 -10.72 12.62
C LYS A 58 -16.93 -12.01 12.20
N THR A 59 -16.96 -12.34 10.91
CA THR A 59 -16.29 -13.52 10.37
C THR A 59 -14.79 -13.48 10.61
N GLY A 60 -14.14 -12.35 10.38
CA GLY A 60 -12.71 -12.18 10.65
C GLY A 60 -12.36 -12.38 12.11
N GLU A 61 -13.17 -11.87 13.03
CA GLU A 61 -12.96 -12.04 14.47
C GLU A 61 -13.20 -13.49 14.94
N GLU A 62 -14.18 -14.17 14.37
CA GLU A 62 -14.44 -15.59 14.65
C GLU A 62 -13.26 -16.46 14.19
N ILE A 63 -12.76 -16.25 12.98
CA ILE A 63 -11.59 -16.97 12.44
C ILE A 63 -10.35 -16.70 13.31
N SER A 64 -10.12 -15.42 13.67
CA SER A 64 -9.00 -15.05 14.53
C SER A 64 -9.02 -15.77 15.87
N ARG A 65 -10.19 -15.87 16.52
CA ARG A 65 -10.35 -16.57 17.80
C ARG A 65 -10.22 -18.08 17.67
N GLU A 66 -10.80 -18.66 16.62
CA GLU A 66 -10.82 -20.11 16.41
C GLU A 66 -9.44 -20.67 16.06
N PHE A 67 -8.68 -19.95 15.23
CA PHE A 67 -7.35 -20.39 14.79
C PHE A 67 -6.21 -19.82 15.64
N ALA A 68 -6.52 -18.94 16.59
CA ALA A 68 -5.54 -18.19 17.38
C ALA A 68 -4.53 -17.41 16.50
N ILE A 69 -4.96 -16.96 15.30
CA ILE A 69 -4.16 -16.17 14.36
C ILE A 69 -4.67 -14.72 14.41
N PRO A 70 -3.82 -13.73 14.76
CA PRO A 70 -4.24 -12.33 14.74
C PRO A 70 -4.65 -11.90 13.32
N ILE A 71 -5.86 -11.36 13.18
CA ILE A 71 -6.35 -10.72 11.96
C ILE A 71 -6.55 -9.24 12.29
N VAL A 72 -5.55 -8.44 11.93
CA VAL A 72 -5.42 -7.06 12.41
C VAL A 72 -6.51 -6.16 11.83
N ASN A 73 -6.73 -6.24 10.51
CA ASN A 73 -7.70 -5.39 9.83
C ASN A 73 -8.72 -6.20 9.01
N LYS A 74 -9.92 -5.64 8.88
CA LYS A 74 -10.96 -6.05 7.94
C LYS A 74 -11.26 -4.84 7.08
N ARG A 75 -11.10 -4.97 5.77
CA ARG A 75 -11.09 -3.85 4.82
C ARG A 75 -11.97 -4.16 3.61
N ILE A 76 -12.28 -3.11 2.86
CA ILE A 76 -12.98 -3.21 1.58
C ILE A 76 -12.14 -2.50 0.53
N SER A 77 -12.03 -3.09 -0.66
CA SER A 77 -11.57 -2.42 -1.87
C SER A 77 -12.71 -2.35 -2.89
N ILE A 78 -12.87 -1.22 -3.57
CA ILE A 78 -13.97 -1.02 -4.49
C ILE A 78 -13.46 -0.63 -5.89
N THR A 79 -14.31 -0.78 -6.89
CA THR A 79 -14.05 -0.24 -8.22
C THR A 79 -13.61 1.23 -8.13
N PRO A 80 -12.59 1.67 -8.88
CA PRO A 80 -12.21 3.07 -8.93
C PRO A 80 -13.40 3.99 -9.12
N ILE A 81 -13.65 4.86 -8.14
CA ILE A 81 -14.87 5.70 -8.10
C ILE A 81 -14.96 6.66 -9.29
N SER A 82 -13.83 7.02 -9.92
CA SER A 82 -13.89 7.81 -11.15
C SER A 82 -14.70 7.15 -12.26
N LEU A 83 -14.74 5.81 -12.30
CA LEU A 83 -15.51 5.05 -13.30
C LEU A 83 -17.01 5.04 -12.96
N VAL A 84 -17.37 4.97 -11.70
CA VAL A 84 -18.75 4.89 -11.22
C VAL A 84 -19.40 6.27 -11.21
N GLY A 85 -18.71 7.28 -10.67
CA GLY A 85 -19.21 8.65 -10.56
C GLY A 85 -19.29 9.41 -11.88
N GLY A 86 -18.67 8.90 -12.94
CA GLY A 86 -18.65 9.57 -14.24
C GLY A 86 -20.01 9.80 -14.88
N ALA A 87 -21.03 9.04 -14.48
CA ALA A 87 -22.40 9.19 -14.97
C ALA A 87 -23.19 10.29 -14.26
N CYS A 88 -22.87 10.60 -13.00
CA CYS A 88 -23.66 11.52 -12.15
C CYS A 88 -22.89 12.74 -11.65
N CYS A 89 -21.57 12.67 -11.49
CA CYS A 89 -20.79 13.75 -10.91
C CYS A 89 -20.40 14.81 -11.95
N ASN A 90 -20.71 16.07 -11.66
CA ASN A 90 -20.42 17.21 -12.51
C ASN A 90 -19.41 18.19 -11.88
N THR A 91 -19.23 18.08 -10.55
CA THR A 91 -18.34 18.91 -9.74
C THR A 91 -17.49 18.04 -8.80
N PRO A 92 -16.35 18.53 -8.29
CA PRO A 92 -15.61 17.84 -7.24
C PRO A 92 -16.44 17.54 -5.98
N SER A 93 -17.35 18.44 -5.58
CA SER A 93 -18.21 18.27 -4.41
C SER A 93 -19.17 17.09 -4.54
N ASP A 94 -19.60 16.72 -5.77
CA ASP A 94 -20.41 15.53 -5.99
C ASP A 94 -19.63 14.26 -5.63
N TYR A 95 -18.34 14.23 -5.96
CA TYR A 95 -17.45 13.12 -5.55
C TYR A 95 -17.22 13.09 -4.03
N VAL A 96 -17.12 14.23 -3.37
CA VAL A 96 -17.03 14.30 -1.89
C VAL A 96 -18.27 13.68 -1.26
N GLN A 97 -19.46 13.86 -1.85
CA GLN A 97 -20.68 13.22 -1.36
C GLN A 97 -20.61 11.69 -1.47
N ILE A 98 -20.02 11.14 -2.55
CA ILE A 98 -19.77 9.71 -2.66
C ILE A 98 -18.77 9.26 -1.57
N ALA A 99 -17.70 10.03 -1.34
CA ALA A 99 -16.72 9.71 -0.26
C ALA A 99 -17.39 9.63 1.11
N LYS A 100 -18.25 10.59 1.45
CA LYS A 100 -19.03 10.59 2.70
C LYS A 100 -19.97 9.38 2.81
N THR A 101 -20.59 8.99 1.71
CA THR A 101 -21.45 7.80 1.67
C THR A 101 -20.61 6.53 1.94
N LEU A 102 -19.43 6.42 1.34
CA LEU A 102 -18.51 5.33 1.57
C LEU A 102 -18.00 5.30 3.02
N ASP A 103 -17.68 6.45 3.59
CA ASP A 103 -17.22 6.56 4.98
C ASP A 103 -18.33 6.14 5.96
N GLN A 104 -19.54 6.60 5.73
CA GLN A 104 -20.69 6.22 6.53
C GLN A 104 -20.93 4.71 6.49
N VAL A 105 -20.89 4.09 5.31
CA VAL A 105 -21.10 2.64 5.22
C VAL A 105 -19.92 1.87 5.82
N ALA A 106 -18.70 2.40 5.78
CA ALA A 106 -17.55 1.80 6.45
C ALA A 106 -17.75 1.74 7.97
N HIS A 107 -18.32 2.79 8.55
CA HIS A 107 -18.70 2.80 9.97
C HIS A 107 -19.84 1.83 10.26
N GLU A 108 -20.86 1.75 9.42
CA GLU A 108 -22.02 0.85 9.59
C GLU A 108 -21.62 -0.63 9.56
N VAL A 109 -20.76 -1.04 8.63
CA VAL A 109 -20.29 -2.44 8.54
C VAL A 109 -19.09 -2.72 9.44
N GLY A 110 -18.51 -1.68 10.08
CA GLY A 110 -17.44 -1.78 11.07
C GLY A 110 -16.04 -2.04 10.49
N VAL A 111 -15.82 -1.89 9.19
CA VAL A 111 -14.50 -2.09 8.57
C VAL A 111 -13.54 -0.96 8.91
N ASN A 112 -12.24 -1.26 8.93
CA ASN A 112 -11.21 -0.29 9.25
C ASN A 112 -11.05 0.77 8.15
N PHE A 113 -11.06 0.34 6.87
CA PHE A 113 -10.88 1.22 5.72
C PHE A 113 -11.62 0.72 4.49
N ILE A 114 -11.96 1.66 3.59
CA ILE A 114 -12.37 1.41 2.21
C ILE A 114 -11.38 2.10 1.27
N GLY A 115 -10.72 1.31 0.40
CA GLY A 115 -9.88 1.81 -0.69
C GLY A 115 -10.61 1.75 -2.02
N GLY A 116 -10.23 2.62 -2.96
CA GLY A 116 -10.84 2.70 -4.27
C GLY A 116 -11.50 4.05 -4.56
N TYR A 117 -11.37 5.04 -3.67
CA TYR A 117 -11.63 6.43 -4.04
C TYR A 117 -10.51 6.90 -4.97
N SER A 118 -10.52 6.36 -6.20
CA SER A 118 -9.34 6.25 -7.05
C SER A 118 -9.63 6.62 -8.50
N ALA A 119 -8.56 7.00 -9.23
CA ALA A 119 -8.56 7.22 -10.66
C ALA A 119 -7.36 6.52 -11.34
N ILE A 120 -7.57 5.95 -12.52
CA ILE A 120 -6.53 5.31 -13.33
C ILE A 120 -6.30 6.19 -14.56
N VAL A 121 -5.25 7.01 -14.52
CA VAL A 121 -4.97 8.03 -15.52
C VAL A 121 -3.65 7.82 -16.29
N SER A 122 -3.09 6.62 -16.19
CA SER A 122 -1.82 6.27 -16.84
C SER A 122 -1.86 6.45 -18.35
N LYS A 123 -2.98 6.19 -19.00
CA LYS A 123 -3.14 6.34 -20.45
C LYS A 123 -3.71 7.70 -20.85
N GLY A 124 -4.57 8.26 -20.06
CA GLY A 124 -5.22 9.56 -20.26
C GLY A 124 -6.09 9.89 -19.07
N MET A 125 -6.46 11.13 -18.92
CA MET A 125 -7.30 11.65 -17.84
C MET A 125 -8.62 12.14 -18.45
N THR A 126 -9.71 11.54 -18.05
CA THR A 126 -11.07 11.98 -18.44
C THR A 126 -11.52 13.14 -17.55
N ARG A 127 -12.62 13.80 -17.92
CA ARG A 127 -13.25 14.80 -17.05
C ARG A 127 -13.63 14.22 -15.69
N SER A 128 -14.14 13.00 -15.67
CA SER A 128 -14.49 12.27 -14.45
C SER A 128 -13.29 12.06 -13.54
N ASP A 129 -12.17 11.61 -14.09
CA ASP A 129 -10.94 11.41 -13.34
C ASP A 129 -10.43 12.73 -12.74
N GLU A 130 -10.43 13.82 -13.53
CA GLU A 130 -9.98 15.12 -13.06
C GLU A 130 -10.86 15.65 -11.92
N LEU A 131 -12.19 15.52 -12.02
CA LEU A 131 -13.12 15.93 -10.98
C LEU A 131 -12.90 15.14 -9.68
N LEU A 132 -12.73 13.82 -9.77
CA LEU A 132 -12.39 12.99 -8.60
C LEU A 132 -11.06 13.41 -8.00
N ILE A 133 -9.99 13.56 -8.81
CA ILE A 133 -8.65 13.94 -8.30
C ILE A 133 -8.73 15.29 -7.57
N ARG A 134 -9.45 16.27 -8.12
CA ARG A 134 -9.62 17.58 -7.48
C ARG A 134 -10.47 17.53 -6.19
N SER A 135 -11.29 16.50 -6.01
CA SER A 135 -12.07 16.30 -4.78
C SER A 135 -11.29 15.65 -3.64
N ILE A 136 -10.12 15.03 -3.92
CA ILE A 136 -9.33 14.27 -2.93
C ILE A 136 -9.01 15.09 -1.68
N PRO A 137 -8.55 16.36 -1.76
CA PRO A 137 -8.20 17.10 -0.56
C PRO A 137 -9.37 17.23 0.42
N GLU A 138 -10.55 17.63 -0.06
CA GLU A 138 -11.76 17.75 0.75
C GLU A 138 -12.26 16.38 1.23
N ALA A 139 -12.27 15.37 0.37
CA ALA A 139 -12.66 14.01 0.74
C ALA A 139 -11.79 13.45 1.86
N MET A 140 -10.46 13.60 1.78
CA MET A 140 -9.54 13.11 2.81
C MET A 140 -9.65 13.88 4.13
N ALA A 141 -10.05 15.16 4.09
CA ALA A 141 -10.27 15.97 5.29
C ALA A 141 -11.60 15.64 5.98
N GLU A 142 -12.63 15.28 5.21
CA GLU A 142 -13.99 15.08 5.73
C GLU A 142 -14.36 13.62 5.99
N THR A 143 -13.45 12.67 5.74
CA THR A 143 -13.66 11.23 5.97
C THR A 143 -12.56 10.62 6.82
N GLU A 144 -12.89 9.60 7.61
CA GLU A 144 -11.93 8.89 8.46
C GLU A 144 -11.36 7.64 7.78
N ARG A 145 -12.22 6.82 7.18
CA ARG A 145 -11.94 5.45 6.73
C ARG A 145 -11.74 5.31 5.22
N ILE A 146 -11.77 6.41 4.48
CA ILE A 146 -11.61 6.38 3.02
C ILE A 146 -10.15 6.58 2.65
N CYS A 147 -9.67 5.73 1.74
CA CYS A 147 -8.34 5.82 1.17
C CYS A 147 -8.43 6.05 -0.35
N SER A 148 -7.50 6.83 -0.85
CA SER A 148 -7.45 7.26 -2.25
C SER A 148 -6.14 6.85 -2.92
N SER A 149 -6.22 6.56 -4.22
CA SER A 149 -5.03 6.36 -5.05
C SER A 149 -5.23 6.87 -6.47
N VAL A 150 -4.13 7.30 -7.09
CA VAL A 150 -4.12 7.72 -8.48
C VAL A 150 -2.99 7.03 -9.24
N ASN A 151 -3.32 6.20 -10.23
CA ASN A 151 -2.33 5.51 -11.04
C ASN A 151 -1.95 6.36 -12.24
N VAL A 152 -0.78 7.02 -12.19
CA VAL A 152 -0.34 8.02 -13.17
C VAL A 152 0.54 7.47 -14.30
N GLY A 153 1.01 6.22 -14.17
CA GLY A 153 1.94 5.64 -15.14
C GLY A 153 1.85 4.13 -15.24
N SER A 154 2.39 3.60 -16.32
CA SER A 154 2.63 2.18 -16.49
C SER A 154 3.75 1.91 -17.48
N THR A 155 4.33 0.72 -17.41
CA THR A 155 5.33 0.24 -18.39
C THR A 155 4.80 0.29 -19.83
N LYS A 156 3.50 0.04 -20.03
CA LYS A 156 2.87 0.03 -21.38
C LYS A 156 2.53 1.42 -21.90
N THR A 157 2.22 2.37 -21.03
CA THR A 157 1.68 3.68 -21.44
C THR A 157 2.63 4.84 -21.22
N GLY A 158 3.72 4.64 -20.46
CA GLY A 158 4.58 5.72 -20.01
C GLY A 158 3.97 6.46 -18.81
N ILE A 159 4.42 7.68 -18.56
CA ILE A 159 4.02 8.50 -17.40
C ILE A 159 3.19 9.68 -17.89
N ASN A 160 2.01 9.88 -17.32
CA ASN A 160 1.17 11.04 -17.56
C ASN A 160 1.64 12.23 -16.70
N MET A 161 2.45 13.11 -17.28
CA MET A 161 3.06 14.25 -16.55
C MET A 161 2.04 15.32 -16.16
N ASP A 162 0.89 15.41 -16.84
CA ASP A 162 -0.19 16.30 -16.45
C ASP A 162 -0.83 15.84 -15.13
N ALA A 163 -1.06 14.53 -15.00
CA ALA A 163 -1.53 13.93 -13.77
C ALA A 163 -0.48 14.03 -12.64
N VAL A 164 0.80 13.78 -12.95
CA VAL A 164 1.91 13.91 -11.97
C VAL A 164 1.97 15.33 -11.41
N ARG A 165 1.90 16.36 -12.27
CA ARG A 165 1.87 17.75 -11.84
C ARG A 165 0.66 18.04 -10.94
N LEU A 166 -0.53 17.60 -11.36
CA LEU A 166 -1.76 17.77 -10.59
C LEU A 166 -1.65 17.10 -9.22
N MET A 167 -1.09 15.88 -9.14
CA MET A 167 -0.95 15.17 -7.87
C MET A 167 -0.04 15.89 -6.87
N GLY A 168 1.02 16.55 -7.30
CA GLY A 168 1.82 17.39 -6.41
C GLY A 168 1.02 18.55 -5.79
N GLU A 169 0.14 19.17 -6.57
CA GLU A 169 -0.77 20.22 -6.09
C GLU A 169 -1.81 19.63 -5.11
N ILE A 170 -2.40 18.48 -5.43
CA ILE A 170 -3.39 17.77 -4.60
C ILE A 170 -2.80 17.35 -3.26
N ILE A 171 -1.59 16.79 -3.23
CA ILE A 171 -0.91 16.41 -1.99
C ILE A 171 -0.68 17.63 -1.09
N LYS A 172 -0.24 18.75 -1.66
CA LYS A 172 -0.08 20.00 -0.90
C LYS A 172 -1.39 20.53 -0.34
N GLN A 173 -2.47 20.49 -1.13
CA GLN A 173 -3.79 20.90 -0.67
C GLN A 173 -4.33 19.97 0.43
N THR A 174 -4.15 18.66 0.28
CA THR A 174 -4.54 17.65 1.29
C THR A 174 -3.79 17.90 2.60
N ALA A 175 -2.49 18.13 2.54
CA ALA A 175 -1.69 18.45 3.72
C ALA A 175 -2.19 19.71 4.43
N ALA A 176 -2.47 20.77 3.68
CA ALA A 176 -2.95 22.04 4.24
C ALA A 176 -4.34 21.91 4.88
N LEU A 177 -5.27 21.14 4.26
CA LEU A 177 -6.62 20.93 4.80
C LEU A 177 -6.63 20.03 6.05
N THR A 178 -5.62 19.17 6.22
CA THR A 178 -5.51 18.27 7.37
C THR A 178 -4.36 18.64 8.33
N ARG A 179 -3.90 19.89 8.27
CA ARG A 179 -2.77 20.38 9.08
C ARG A 179 -2.98 20.23 10.58
N ASP A 180 -4.22 20.38 11.07
CA ASP A 180 -4.55 20.27 12.50
C ASP A 180 -4.48 18.82 13.02
N SER A 181 -4.27 17.86 12.11
CA SER A 181 -4.04 16.44 12.39
C SER A 181 -2.73 15.98 11.73
N ASP A 182 -1.67 16.78 11.79
CA ASP A 182 -0.34 16.47 11.28
C ASP A 182 -0.33 16.03 9.79
N SER A 183 -1.21 16.63 8.97
CA SER A 183 -1.35 16.33 7.54
C SER A 183 -1.71 14.85 7.23
N ILE A 184 -2.39 14.17 8.16
CA ILE A 184 -2.75 12.74 8.08
C ILE A 184 -3.54 12.36 6.81
N GLY A 185 -4.24 13.30 6.20
CA GLY A 185 -4.93 13.06 4.92
C GLY A 185 -4.00 12.53 3.83
N CYS A 186 -2.72 12.95 3.85
CA CYS A 186 -1.71 12.46 2.92
C CYS A 186 -1.30 11.00 3.19
N ALA A 187 -1.44 10.49 4.41
CA ALA A 187 -1.20 9.09 4.73
C ALA A 187 -2.26 8.15 4.12
N LYS A 188 -3.44 8.70 3.77
CA LYS A 188 -4.54 7.98 3.11
C LYS A 188 -4.51 8.11 1.58
N LEU A 189 -3.49 8.76 1.01
CA LEU A 189 -3.36 9.05 -0.43
C LEU A 189 -2.07 8.47 -1.00
N VAL A 190 -2.18 7.69 -2.07
CA VAL A 190 -1.03 7.09 -2.77
C VAL A 190 -1.07 7.41 -4.25
N VAL A 191 0.08 7.80 -4.81
CA VAL A 191 0.27 7.91 -6.26
C VAL A 191 1.01 6.67 -6.75
N LEU A 192 0.49 6.01 -7.78
CA LEU A 192 0.96 4.71 -8.25
C LEU A 192 1.45 4.75 -9.69
N CYS A 193 2.39 3.87 -9.99
CA CYS A 193 2.74 3.41 -11.34
C CYS A 193 2.66 1.89 -11.38
N ASN A 194 2.06 1.31 -12.44
CA ASN A 194 1.81 -0.13 -12.55
C ASN A 194 1.02 -0.70 -11.37
N ALA A 195 -0.05 -0.03 -10.94
CA ALA A 195 -0.88 -0.50 -9.83
C ALA A 195 -1.51 -1.87 -10.14
N PRO A 196 -1.45 -2.84 -9.21
CA PRO A 196 -2.17 -4.11 -9.36
C PRO A 196 -3.66 -3.94 -9.05
N ASP A 197 -4.50 -4.73 -9.71
CA ASP A 197 -5.96 -4.66 -9.61
C ASP A 197 -6.51 -5.40 -8.38
N ASP A 198 -5.69 -6.22 -7.72
CA ASP A 198 -6.06 -7.17 -6.67
C ASP A 198 -5.41 -6.86 -5.31
N ASN A 199 -4.83 -5.68 -5.13
CA ASN A 199 -4.09 -5.30 -3.92
C ASN A 199 -4.99 -5.24 -2.68
N PRO A 200 -4.76 -6.05 -1.61
CA PRO A 200 -5.52 -6.00 -0.37
C PRO A 200 -5.01 -4.96 0.62
N PHE A 201 -3.83 -4.37 0.41
CA PHE A 201 -3.24 -3.39 1.31
C PHE A 201 -3.75 -1.97 1.01
N MET A 202 -4.20 -1.29 2.09
CA MET A 202 -4.73 0.07 1.98
C MET A 202 -3.63 1.11 1.71
N ALA A 203 -4.08 2.15 1.46
CA ALA A 203 -4.08 3.39 0.75
C ALA A 203 -4.11 3.20 -0.77
N GLY A 204 -3.33 2.28 -1.33
CA GLY A 204 -3.30 2.01 -2.78
C GLY A 204 -4.32 1.00 -3.32
N ALA A 205 -5.11 0.37 -2.45
CA ALA A 205 -6.06 -0.67 -2.87
C ALA A 205 -7.22 -0.14 -3.71
N PHE A 206 -7.59 -0.89 -4.72
CA PHE A 206 -8.85 -0.78 -5.44
C PHE A 206 -9.23 -2.13 -6.03
N HIS A 207 -10.47 -2.29 -6.45
CA HIS A 207 -10.97 -3.50 -7.09
C HIS A 207 -10.99 -3.31 -8.60
N GLY A 208 -10.23 -4.10 -9.33
CA GLY A 208 -10.09 -4.01 -10.78
C GLY A 208 -11.39 -4.31 -11.53
N VAL A 209 -11.55 -3.71 -12.69
CA VAL A 209 -12.77 -3.85 -13.51
C VAL A 209 -12.95 -5.25 -14.11
N SER A 210 -11.90 -6.05 -14.15
CA SER A 210 -11.91 -7.43 -14.65
C SER A 210 -12.04 -8.47 -13.55
N GLU A 211 -12.10 -8.04 -12.29
CA GLU A 211 -12.29 -8.90 -11.13
C GLU A 211 -13.74 -9.38 -10.98
N ALA A 212 -13.96 -10.39 -10.12
CA ALA A 212 -15.31 -10.88 -9.80
C ALA A 212 -16.16 -9.80 -9.13
N ASP A 213 -17.49 -9.98 -9.12
CA ASP A 213 -18.43 -9.01 -8.49
C ASP A 213 -18.11 -8.79 -7.00
N ALA A 214 -17.69 -9.85 -6.30
CA ALA A 214 -17.07 -9.75 -4.99
C ALA A 214 -15.99 -10.84 -4.84
N ILE A 215 -14.91 -10.54 -4.10
CA ILE A 215 -13.76 -11.43 -3.90
C ILE A 215 -13.14 -11.21 -2.52
N ILE A 216 -12.52 -12.24 -1.95
CA ILE A 216 -11.74 -12.15 -0.71
C ILE A 216 -10.25 -12.20 -1.05
N ASN A 217 -9.52 -11.14 -0.73
CA ASN A 217 -8.07 -11.08 -0.78
C ASN A 217 -7.50 -10.99 0.65
N VAL A 218 -6.39 -11.66 0.92
CA VAL A 218 -5.77 -11.68 2.25
C VAL A 218 -4.34 -11.18 2.16
N GLY A 219 -4.01 -10.23 2.99
CA GLY A 219 -2.63 -9.78 3.20
C GLY A 219 -2.06 -10.43 4.45
N VAL A 220 -0.91 -11.09 4.32
CA VAL A 220 -0.20 -11.72 5.43
C VAL A 220 1.20 -11.12 5.54
N SER A 221 1.66 -10.92 6.79
CA SER A 221 2.94 -10.28 7.08
C SER A 221 3.69 -11.04 8.18
N GLY A 222 4.98 -10.80 8.27
CA GLY A 222 5.83 -11.41 9.29
C GLY A 222 7.31 -11.06 9.11
N PRO A 223 7.71 -9.78 9.09
CA PRO A 223 9.12 -9.38 9.12
C PRO A 223 9.84 -10.00 10.30
N GLY A 224 9.22 -10.00 11.49
CA GLY A 224 9.76 -10.61 12.70
C GLY A 224 10.08 -12.09 12.52
N VAL A 225 9.21 -12.87 11.87
CA VAL A 225 9.44 -14.30 11.62
C VAL A 225 10.71 -14.52 10.77
N VAL A 226 10.87 -13.73 9.70
CA VAL A 226 12.07 -13.81 8.85
C VAL A 226 13.31 -13.39 9.62
N LYS A 227 13.24 -12.28 10.38
CA LYS A 227 14.34 -11.84 11.27
C LYS A 227 14.79 -12.94 12.23
N TYR A 228 13.87 -13.51 12.99
CA TYR A 228 14.18 -14.56 13.95
C TYR A 228 14.77 -15.82 13.30
N ALA A 229 14.29 -16.16 12.08
CA ALA A 229 14.86 -17.28 11.34
C ALA A 229 16.33 -17.03 10.97
N LEU A 230 16.67 -15.80 10.53
CA LEU A 230 18.04 -15.42 10.16
C LEU A 230 18.96 -15.28 11.38
N GLN A 231 18.47 -14.78 12.51
CA GLN A 231 19.25 -14.68 13.74
C GLN A 231 19.78 -16.02 14.27
N ARG A 232 19.18 -17.14 13.87
CA ARG A 232 19.64 -18.50 14.24
C ARG A 232 20.80 -19.00 13.38
N ILE A 233 21.13 -18.30 12.31
CA ILE A 233 22.17 -18.68 11.35
C ILE A 233 23.11 -17.52 11.01
N PRO A 234 23.71 -16.82 12.02
CA PRO A 234 24.42 -15.55 11.81
C PRO A 234 25.62 -15.67 10.86
N ASP A 235 26.27 -16.83 10.84
CA ASP A 235 27.48 -17.08 10.04
C ASP A 235 27.18 -17.81 8.72
N ALA A 236 25.90 -17.90 8.33
CA ALA A 236 25.51 -18.63 7.12
C ALA A 236 25.93 -17.88 5.84
N ASN A 237 26.29 -18.62 4.81
CA ASN A 237 26.52 -18.05 3.49
C ASN A 237 25.20 -17.65 2.82
N PHE A 238 25.25 -16.91 1.70
CA PHE A 238 24.06 -16.43 1.00
C PHE A 238 23.13 -17.57 0.50
N GLU A 239 23.65 -18.74 0.18
CA GLU A 239 22.83 -19.88 -0.25
C GLU A 239 21.90 -20.34 0.88
N VAL A 240 22.45 -20.51 2.08
CA VAL A 240 21.70 -20.89 3.30
C VAL A 240 20.73 -19.80 3.70
N LEU A 241 21.13 -18.52 3.63
CA LEU A 241 20.25 -17.37 3.90
C LEU A 241 19.03 -17.38 2.93
N CYS A 242 19.27 -17.53 1.64
CA CYS A 242 18.21 -17.59 0.61
C CYS A 242 17.22 -18.74 0.88
N GLU A 243 17.72 -19.93 1.15
CA GLU A 243 16.86 -21.08 1.46
C GLU A 243 16.05 -20.88 2.75
N THR A 244 16.62 -20.24 3.76
CA THR A 244 15.94 -19.95 5.03
C THR A 244 14.83 -18.95 4.82
N ILE A 245 15.07 -17.84 4.12
CA ILE A 245 14.04 -16.82 3.80
C ILE A 245 12.91 -17.46 3.00
N LYS A 246 13.24 -18.21 1.95
CA LYS A 246 12.25 -18.87 1.08
C LYS A 246 11.35 -19.84 1.86
N LYS A 247 11.93 -20.68 2.72
CA LYS A 247 11.17 -21.62 3.57
C LYS A 247 10.29 -20.91 4.58
N THR A 248 10.78 -19.82 5.16
CA THR A 248 9.99 -19.00 6.09
C THR A 248 8.82 -18.33 5.39
N ALA A 249 9.04 -17.71 4.24
CA ALA A 249 8.01 -17.11 3.41
C ALA A 249 6.94 -18.12 2.97
N PHE A 250 7.36 -19.35 2.63
CA PHE A 250 6.42 -20.45 2.35
C PHE A 250 5.47 -20.71 3.53
N LYS A 251 5.98 -20.80 4.76
CA LYS A 251 5.16 -21.06 5.95
C LYS A 251 4.19 -19.92 6.22
N ILE A 252 4.65 -18.68 6.16
CA ILE A 252 3.81 -17.48 6.34
C ILE A 252 2.65 -17.49 5.33
N THR A 253 2.93 -17.76 4.05
CA THR A 253 1.91 -17.82 2.99
C THR A 253 0.86 -18.90 3.26
N ARG A 254 1.27 -20.07 3.77
CA ARG A 254 0.32 -21.16 4.12
C ARG A 254 -0.65 -20.75 5.21
N VAL A 255 -0.24 -19.95 6.19
CA VAL A 255 -1.12 -19.38 7.21
C VAL A 255 -2.15 -18.43 6.58
N GLY A 256 -1.70 -17.54 5.70
CA GLY A 256 -2.60 -16.66 4.95
C GLY A 256 -3.62 -17.42 4.11
N GLN A 257 -3.21 -18.50 3.44
CA GLN A 257 -4.11 -19.34 2.65
C GLN A 257 -5.19 -20.01 3.49
N LEU A 258 -4.85 -20.50 4.67
CA LEU A 258 -5.82 -21.09 5.59
C LEU A 258 -6.91 -20.08 5.95
N VAL A 259 -6.53 -18.89 6.35
CA VAL A 259 -7.46 -17.81 6.69
C VAL A 259 -8.30 -17.38 5.49
N ALA A 260 -7.70 -17.24 4.32
CA ALA A 260 -8.40 -16.84 3.10
C ALA A 260 -9.47 -17.85 2.67
N GLN A 261 -9.15 -19.13 2.70
CA GLN A 261 -10.09 -20.22 2.37
C GLN A 261 -11.26 -20.26 3.35
N GLU A 262 -11.00 -20.11 4.64
CA GLU A 262 -12.06 -20.15 5.65
C GLU A 262 -12.94 -18.88 5.57
N ALA A 263 -12.35 -17.70 5.35
CA ALA A 263 -13.12 -16.47 5.14
C ALA A 263 -14.01 -16.56 3.90
N SER A 264 -13.47 -17.04 2.77
CA SER A 264 -14.22 -17.28 1.54
C SER A 264 -15.42 -18.21 1.76
N LYS A 265 -15.20 -19.33 2.44
CA LYS A 265 -16.24 -20.32 2.75
C LYS A 265 -17.36 -19.74 3.62
N ARG A 266 -17.02 -19.03 4.71
CA ARG A 266 -18.01 -18.48 5.66
C ARG A 266 -18.79 -17.31 5.07
N LEU A 267 -18.15 -16.48 4.25
CA LEU A 267 -18.78 -15.33 3.61
C LEU A 267 -19.50 -15.67 2.30
N GLY A 268 -19.27 -16.87 1.74
CA GLY A 268 -19.86 -17.26 0.45
C GLY A 268 -19.34 -16.43 -0.73
N VAL A 269 -18.12 -15.88 -0.61
CA VAL A 269 -17.48 -15.03 -1.62
C VAL A 269 -16.21 -15.72 -2.13
N PRO A 270 -15.94 -15.76 -3.45
CA PRO A 270 -14.75 -16.41 -3.99
C PRO A 270 -13.46 -15.94 -3.34
N PHE A 271 -12.49 -16.87 -3.22
CA PHE A 271 -11.14 -16.54 -2.83
C PHE A 271 -10.34 -16.04 -4.03
N GLY A 272 -9.70 -14.88 -3.91
CA GLY A 272 -8.87 -14.24 -4.90
C GLY A 272 -7.40 -14.55 -4.69
N ILE A 273 -6.69 -13.65 -3.98
CA ILE A 273 -5.23 -13.78 -3.81
C ILE A 273 -4.79 -13.71 -2.34
N ILE A 274 -3.55 -14.18 -2.14
CA ILE A 274 -2.76 -13.91 -0.95
C ILE A 274 -1.66 -12.96 -1.33
N ASP A 275 -1.60 -11.84 -0.63
CA ASP A 275 -0.48 -10.92 -0.70
C ASP A 275 0.47 -11.22 0.46
N LEU A 276 1.62 -11.82 0.14
CA LEU A 276 2.70 -12.00 1.10
C LEU A 276 3.61 -10.78 1.07
N SER A 277 3.30 -9.81 1.90
CA SER A 277 4.11 -8.59 2.04
C SER A 277 4.75 -8.54 3.42
N LEU A 278 6.08 -8.46 3.45
CA LEU A 278 6.80 -8.11 4.67
C LEU A 278 6.56 -6.62 4.94
N ALA A 279 5.39 -6.32 5.49
CA ALA A 279 4.97 -4.98 5.88
C ALA A 279 5.25 -4.82 7.39
N PRO A 280 6.25 -4.01 7.78
CA PRO A 280 6.61 -3.85 9.18
C PRO A 280 5.52 -3.14 9.99
N THR A 281 5.68 -3.16 11.30
CA THR A 281 4.93 -2.35 12.25
C THR A 281 5.90 -1.62 13.18
N PRO A 282 5.45 -0.59 13.91
CA PRO A 282 6.27 0.07 14.93
C PRO A 282 6.67 -0.84 16.09
N ALA A 283 6.14 -2.07 16.15
CA ALA A 283 6.48 -3.02 17.20
C ALA A 283 7.95 -3.45 17.13
N ILE A 284 8.60 -3.50 18.29
CA ILE A 284 10.00 -3.94 18.39
C ILE A 284 10.13 -5.35 17.81
N GLY A 285 11.05 -5.50 16.87
CA GLY A 285 11.37 -6.78 16.25
C GLY A 285 10.59 -7.08 14.96
N ASP A 286 9.61 -6.25 14.57
CA ASP A 286 8.85 -6.37 13.34
C ASP A 286 9.33 -5.32 12.30
N SER A 287 10.59 -5.46 11.87
CA SER A 287 11.30 -4.48 11.03
C SER A 287 11.98 -5.14 9.83
N VAL A 288 11.76 -4.58 8.65
CA VAL A 288 12.50 -4.98 7.43
C VAL A 288 13.96 -4.50 7.49
N ALA A 289 14.22 -3.33 8.07
CA ALA A 289 15.57 -2.86 8.29
C ALA A 289 16.38 -3.84 9.16
N ASP A 290 15.78 -4.43 10.19
CA ASP A 290 16.42 -5.44 11.03
C ASP A 290 16.75 -6.71 10.23
N ILE A 291 15.89 -7.11 9.29
CA ILE A 291 16.19 -8.24 8.38
C ILE A 291 17.43 -7.93 7.54
N LEU A 292 17.54 -6.72 7.01
CA LEU A 292 18.69 -6.28 6.22
C LEU A 292 19.99 -6.32 7.07
N GLN A 293 19.90 -5.95 8.35
CA GLN A 293 21.02 -6.08 9.29
C GLN A 293 21.39 -7.55 9.52
N CYS A 294 20.43 -8.45 9.68
CA CYS A 294 20.69 -9.88 9.78
C CYS A 294 21.33 -10.46 8.50
N ILE A 295 21.06 -9.87 7.31
CA ILE A 295 21.73 -10.26 6.06
C ILE A 295 23.18 -9.76 6.02
N GLY A 296 23.55 -8.75 6.82
CA GLY A 296 24.94 -8.33 7.02
C GLY A 296 25.25 -6.87 6.74
N VAL A 297 24.25 -5.98 6.50
CA VAL A 297 24.49 -4.54 6.47
C VAL A 297 24.45 -3.98 7.89
N GLU A 298 25.36 -3.10 8.25
CA GLU A 298 25.41 -2.51 9.59
C GLU A 298 24.11 -1.72 9.91
N ARG A 299 23.60 -1.00 8.91
CA ARG A 299 22.37 -0.21 9.01
C ARG A 299 21.72 -0.07 7.64
N ALA A 300 20.39 -0.02 7.58
CA ALA A 300 19.69 0.31 6.35
C ALA A 300 20.18 1.67 5.80
N GLY A 301 20.44 1.73 4.49
CA GLY A 301 21.08 2.90 3.87
C GLY A 301 22.57 2.71 3.55
N ALA A 302 23.30 1.86 4.30
CA ALA A 302 24.71 1.56 4.04
C ALA A 302 24.91 0.93 2.64
N PRO A 303 26.12 1.02 2.05
CA PRO A 303 26.45 0.25 0.84
C PRO A 303 26.13 -1.23 1.03
N GLY A 304 25.50 -1.85 0.02
CA GLY A 304 24.99 -3.23 0.10
C GLY A 304 23.50 -3.34 0.42
N THR A 305 22.85 -2.32 1.01
CA THR A 305 21.42 -2.36 1.38
C THR A 305 20.51 -2.70 0.21
N THR A 306 20.69 -2.08 -0.96
CA THR A 306 19.88 -2.37 -2.16
C THR A 306 20.05 -3.81 -2.64
N ALA A 307 21.26 -4.36 -2.58
CA ALA A 307 21.54 -5.75 -2.94
C ALA A 307 20.91 -6.75 -1.93
N ALA A 308 21.01 -6.46 -0.63
CA ALA A 308 20.37 -7.25 0.42
C ALA A 308 18.83 -7.23 0.28
N LEU A 309 18.26 -6.08 -0.02
CA LEU A 309 16.82 -5.94 -0.26
C LEU A 309 16.37 -6.69 -1.53
N ALA A 310 17.16 -6.67 -2.60
CA ALA A 310 16.89 -7.43 -3.81
C ALA A 310 16.86 -8.94 -3.52
N LEU A 311 17.83 -9.44 -2.76
CA LEU A 311 17.87 -10.83 -2.31
C LEU A 311 16.62 -11.16 -1.48
N LEU A 312 16.32 -10.35 -0.47
CA LEU A 312 15.15 -10.55 0.41
C LEU A 312 13.86 -10.62 -0.41
N ASN A 313 13.61 -9.62 -1.24
CA ASN A 313 12.39 -9.50 -2.05
C ASN A 313 12.21 -10.71 -2.99
N ASP A 314 13.28 -11.15 -3.66
CA ASP A 314 13.24 -12.30 -4.56
C ASP A 314 12.93 -13.61 -3.80
N GLN A 315 13.58 -13.85 -2.66
CA GLN A 315 13.35 -15.07 -1.89
C GLN A 315 11.96 -15.13 -1.25
N VAL A 316 11.43 -13.98 -0.80
CA VAL A 316 10.06 -13.88 -0.29
C VAL A 316 9.06 -14.25 -1.39
N LYS A 317 9.19 -13.69 -2.59
CA LYS A 317 8.32 -14.01 -3.74
C LYS A 317 8.41 -15.50 -4.12
N LYS A 318 9.61 -16.06 -4.18
CA LYS A 318 9.82 -17.50 -4.45
C LYS A 318 9.13 -18.39 -3.43
N GLY A 319 9.25 -18.06 -2.15
CA GLY A 319 8.58 -18.78 -1.06
C GLY A 319 7.06 -18.72 -1.17
N GLY A 320 6.52 -17.54 -1.47
CA GLY A 320 5.08 -17.34 -1.68
C GLY A 320 4.54 -18.18 -2.82
N VAL A 321 5.12 -18.07 -4.02
CA VAL A 321 4.69 -18.82 -5.21
C VAL A 321 4.79 -20.33 -5.01
N MET A 322 5.78 -20.82 -4.28
CA MET A 322 5.89 -22.24 -3.93
C MET A 322 4.80 -22.71 -2.97
N ALA A 323 4.26 -21.82 -2.14
CA ALA A 323 3.24 -22.16 -1.14
C ALA A 323 1.82 -22.15 -1.71
N SER A 324 1.53 -21.29 -2.67
CA SER A 324 0.19 -21.07 -3.21
C SER A 324 0.24 -20.59 -4.65
N SER A 325 -0.70 -21.06 -5.48
CA SER A 325 -0.95 -20.53 -6.83
C SER A 325 -1.77 -19.22 -6.82
N TYR A 326 -2.20 -18.77 -5.65
CA TYR A 326 -3.04 -17.60 -5.45
C TYR A 326 -2.23 -16.38 -4.97
N VAL A 327 -0.92 -16.33 -5.18
CA VAL A 327 -0.09 -15.18 -4.80
C VAL A 327 -0.29 -14.05 -5.78
N GLY A 328 -0.55 -12.86 -5.27
CA GLY A 328 -0.81 -11.65 -6.05
C GLY A 328 -0.52 -10.36 -5.28
N GLY A 329 -1.16 -9.27 -5.68
CA GLY A 329 -1.03 -7.97 -5.03
C GLY A 329 0.36 -7.36 -5.09
N LEU A 330 0.85 -6.87 -3.97
CA LEU A 330 2.16 -6.22 -3.81
C LEU A 330 3.24 -7.14 -3.23
N SER A 331 3.01 -8.45 -3.17
CA SER A 331 3.89 -9.44 -2.52
C SER A 331 5.38 -9.12 -2.58
N GLY A 332 6.06 -9.16 -1.42
CA GLY A 332 7.48 -8.88 -1.27
C GLY A 332 7.84 -8.06 -0.04
N ALA A 333 8.94 -7.33 -0.07
CA ALA A 333 9.40 -6.52 1.04
C ALA A 333 8.98 -5.06 0.88
N PHE A 334 8.33 -4.50 1.91
CA PHE A 334 7.97 -3.09 2.05
C PHE A 334 9.06 -2.32 2.79
N ILE A 335 9.19 -1.05 2.50
CA ILE A 335 10.17 -0.17 3.14
C ILE A 335 9.53 1.17 3.60
N PRO A 336 8.38 1.15 4.31
CA PRO A 336 7.81 2.38 4.86
C PRO A 336 8.74 2.94 5.95
N VAL A 337 8.83 4.27 6.03
CA VAL A 337 9.71 4.88 7.04
C VAL A 337 9.04 4.92 8.41
N SER A 338 7.79 5.40 8.51
CA SER A 338 7.14 5.60 9.82
C SER A 338 6.68 4.30 10.49
N GLU A 339 6.51 3.24 9.72
CA GLU A 339 6.00 1.96 10.20
C GLU A 339 7.13 0.97 10.58
N ASP A 340 8.40 1.35 10.42
CA ASP A 340 9.58 0.50 10.64
C ASP A 340 10.61 1.21 11.53
N GLN A 341 10.74 0.75 12.78
CA GLN A 341 11.66 1.37 13.74
C GLN A 341 13.11 1.41 13.22
N GLY A 342 13.56 0.37 12.55
CA GLY A 342 14.93 0.35 12.01
C GLY A 342 15.15 1.31 10.83
N MET A 343 14.09 1.60 10.05
CA MET A 343 14.13 2.64 9.02
C MET A 343 14.15 4.04 9.65
N ILE A 344 13.34 4.28 10.68
CA ILE A 344 13.36 5.52 11.47
C ILE A 344 14.78 5.78 12.01
N ASP A 345 15.34 4.81 12.70
CA ASP A 345 16.69 4.89 13.28
C ASP A 345 17.76 5.16 12.20
N ALA A 346 17.58 4.61 11.00
CA ALA A 346 18.48 4.82 9.88
C ALA A 346 18.40 6.25 9.31
N VAL A 347 17.20 6.84 9.27
CA VAL A 347 16.99 8.24 8.88
C VAL A 347 17.60 9.17 9.92
N GLU A 348 17.33 8.96 11.20
CA GLU A 348 17.86 9.78 12.31
C GLU A 348 19.39 9.75 12.38
N ALA A 349 19.99 8.61 12.06
CA ALA A 349 21.45 8.47 11.97
C ALA A 349 22.05 9.06 10.69
N GLY A 350 21.23 9.59 9.75
CA GLY A 350 21.68 10.10 8.46
C GLY A 350 22.18 9.04 7.48
N ALA A 351 21.90 7.76 7.73
CA ALA A 351 22.27 6.65 6.85
C ALA A 351 21.28 6.47 5.69
N LEU A 352 20.03 6.88 5.88
CA LEU A 352 18.95 6.71 4.91
C LEU A 352 18.42 8.07 4.46
N THR A 353 18.48 8.35 3.16
CA THR A 353 17.96 9.57 2.50
C THR A 353 16.87 9.20 1.50
N ILE A 354 16.14 10.18 0.99
CA ILE A 354 15.11 9.96 -0.05
C ILE A 354 15.75 9.34 -1.30
N GLU A 355 16.90 9.83 -1.76
CA GLU A 355 17.59 9.31 -2.93
C GLU A 355 18.07 7.86 -2.71
N LYS A 356 18.43 7.51 -1.47
CA LYS A 356 18.76 6.12 -1.14
C LYS A 356 17.52 5.24 -1.12
N LEU A 357 16.40 5.74 -0.62
CA LEU A 357 15.11 5.05 -0.69
C LEU A 357 14.69 4.83 -2.14
N GLU A 358 14.79 5.84 -3.02
CA GLU A 358 14.51 5.70 -4.46
C GLU A 358 15.35 4.58 -5.09
N ALA A 359 16.66 4.50 -4.76
CA ALA A 359 17.49 3.39 -5.22
C ALA A 359 17.01 2.04 -4.69
N MET A 360 16.50 1.98 -3.46
CA MET A 360 15.94 0.76 -2.87
C MET A 360 14.59 0.40 -3.50
N THR A 361 13.79 1.36 -3.92
CA THR A 361 12.51 1.12 -4.58
C THR A 361 12.64 0.45 -5.94
N CYS A 362 13.82 0.49 -6.56
CA CYS A 362 14.09 -0.33 -7.75
C CYS A 362 13.88 -1.84 -7.50
N VAL A 363 14.05 -2.31 -6.27
CA VAL A 363 14.05 -3.74 -5.91
C VAL A 363 13.08 -4.13 -4.80
N CYS A 364 12.42 -3.18 -4.13
CA CYS A 364 11.34 -3.45 -3.18
C CYS A 364 10.03 -3.81 -3.90
N SER A 365 8.97 -4.10 -3.16
CA SER A 365 7.68 -4.45 -3.76
C SER A 365 6.71 -3.27 -3.93
N VAL A 366 6.93 -2.15 -3.25
CA VAL A 366 6.00 -1.00 -3.29
C VAL A 366 6.65 0.25 -3.87
N GLY A 367 7.42 0.99 -3.10
CA GLY A 367 7.94 2.30 -3.47
C GLY A 367 8.30 3.15 -2.25
N LEU A 368 8.28 4.47 -2.40
CA LEU A 368 8.39 5.42 -1.31
C LEU A 368 7.12 5.39 -0.48
N ASP A 369 7.22 5.00 0.79
CA ASP A 369 6.06 4.78 1.61
C ASP A 369 6.20 5.45 2.98
N MET A 370 5.16 6.18 3.40
CA MET A 370 5.10 6.91 4.66
C MET A 370 6.30 7.84 4.90
N ILE A 371 6.62 8.65 3.89
CA ILE A 371 7.75 9.59 3.92
C ILE A 371 7.27 10.96 4.39
N ALA A 372 7.61 11.34 5.61
CA ALA A 372 7.34 12.68 6.14
C ALA A 372 8.42 13.66 5.68
N ILE A 373 7.99 14.80 5.12
CA ILE A 373 8.85 15.87 4.61
C ILE A 373 8.40 17.24 5.13
N PRO A 374 9.25 18.29 5.04
CA PRO A 374 8.84 19.64 5.45
C PRO A 374 7.58 20.12 4.72
N GLY A 375 6.63 20.70 5.46
CA GLY A 375 5.42 21.28 4.87
C GLY A 375 5.69 22.42 3.88
N THR A 376 6.87 23.04 3.93
CA THR A 376 7.32 24.05 2.97
C THR A 376 7.77 23.51 1.61
N THR A 377 7.86 22.17 1.46
CA THR A 377 8.22 21.53 0.18
C THR A 377 7.22 21.92 -0.91
N THR A 378 7.72 22.33 -2.07
CA THR A 378 6.86 22.80 -3.16
C THR A 378 6.10 21.66 -3.85
N ALA A 379 4.94 21.96 -4.41
CA ALA A 379 4.18 21.01 -5.22
C ALA A 379 5.01 20.46 -6.40
N SER A 380 5.83 21.31 -7.04
CA SER A 380 6.69 20.86 -8.13
C SER A 380 7.78 19.88 -7.68
N THR A 381 8.34 20.05 -6.49
CA THR A 381 9.31 19.09 -5.92
C THR A 381 8.65 17.74 -5.65
N ILE A 382 7.44 17.73 -5.05
CA ILE A 382 6.65 16.51 -4.84
C ILE A 382 6.34 15.84 -6.19
N SER A 383 5.92 16.60 -7.19
CA SER A 383 5.72 16.08 -8.55
C SER A 383 6.98 15.48 -9.16
N GLY A 384 8.16 16.07 -8.88
CA GLY A 384 9.45 15.51 -9.29
C GLY A 384 9.70 14.13 -8.71
N ILE A 385 9.51 13.96 -7.40
CA ILE A 385 9.64 12.68 -6.70
C ILE A 385 8.65 11.64 -7.27
N ILE A 386 7.40 12.04 -7.54
CA ILE A 386 6.40 11.16 -8.17
C ILE A 386 6.87 10.74 -9.58
N ALA A 387 7.47 11.63 -10.35
CA ALA A 387 7.98 11.32 -11.68
C ALA A 387 9.15 10.33 -11.63
N ASP A 388 10.08 10.50 -10.67
CA ASP A 388 11.24 9.62 -10.49
C ASP A 388 10.80 8.22 -10.08
N GLU A 389 9.93 8.08 -9.11
CA GLU A 389 9.34 6.79 -8.71
C GLU A 389 8.54 6.12 -9.84
N SER A 390 7.76 6.91 -10.59
CA SER A 390 7.05 6.39 -11.75
C SER A 390 7.99 5.90 -12.84
N ALA A 391 9.13 6.58 -13.04
CA ALA A 391 10.15 6.15 -13.99
C ALA A 391 10.82 4.85 -13.54
N ILE A 392 11.14 4.71 -12.25
CA ILE A 392 11.65 3.48 -11.66
C ILE A 392 10.67 2.32 -11.90
N GLY A 393 9.38 2.51 -11.59
CA GLY A 393 8.36 1.49 -11.81
C GLY A 393 8.19 1.13 -13.28
N MET A 394 8.12 2.13 -14.15
CA MET A 394 7.95 1.95 -15.59
C MET A 394 9.10 1.16 -16.21
N VAL A 395 10.34 1.51 -15.89
CA VAL A 395 11.55 0.88 -16.49
C VAL A 395 11.75 -0.52 -15.94
N ASN A 396 11.53 -0.74 -14.64
CA ASN A 396 11.72 -2.03 -13.99
C ASN A 396 10.51 -2.98 -14.08
N GLN A 397 9.43 -2.57 -14.76
CA GLN A 397 8.20 -3.37 -14.92
C GLN A 397 7.61 -3.84 -13.57
N LYS A 398 7.66 -2.96 -12.58
CA LYS A 398 7.16 -3.24 -11.23
C LYS A 398 6.22 -2.12 -10.75
N THR A 399 5.39 -2.42 -9.79
CA THR A 399 4.63 -1.39 -9.08
C THR A 399 5.57 -0.48 -8.30
N THR A 400 5.38 0.83 -8.44
CA THR A 400 5.91 1.82 -7.52
C THR A 400 4.79 2.71 -7.00
N ALA A 401 4.94 3.13 -5.76
CA ALA A 401 4.00 3.99 -5.04
C ALA A 401 4.74 5.17 -4.42
N VAL A 402 4.05 6.29 -4.28
CA VAL A 402 4.51 7.46 -3.53
C VAL A 402 3.43 7.82 -2.52
N ARG A 403 3.71 7.56 -1.23
CA ARG A 403 2.94 8.02 -0.09
C ARG A 403 3.82 8.97 0.72
N ILE A 404 3.75 10.25 0.31
CA ILE A 404 4.58 11.32 0.86
C ILE A 404 3.70 12.31 1.62
N ILE A 405 4.18 12.75 2.78
CA ILE A 405 3.40 13.57 3.72
C ILE A 405 4.17 14.87 3.99
N PRO A 406 3.85 15.97 3.28
CA PRO A 406 4.39 17.27 3.60
C PRO A 406 3.69 17.80 4.87
N VAL A 407 4.35 17.69 6.03
CA VAL A 407 3.75 18.00 7.33
C VAL A 407 3.80 19.49 7.58
N GLU A 408 2.64 20.13 7.55
CA GLU A 408 2.52 21.58 7.71
C GLU A 408 3.07 22.03 9.09
N GLY A 409 3.91 23.06 9.08
CA GLY A 409 4.54 23.61 10.28
C GLY A 409 5.77 22.86 10.79
N LYS A 410 6.10 21.68 10.23
CA LYS A 410 7.27 20.89 10.62
C LYS A 410 8.46 21.12 9.66
N LYS A 411 9.66 20.92 10.18
CA LYS A 411 10.94 21.10 9.48
C LYS A 411 11.87 19.91 9.74
N VAL A 412 12.92 19.79 8.97
CA VAL A 412 13.97 18.76 9.19
C VAL A 412 14.49 18.81 10.63
N GLY A 413 14.53 17.64 11.27
CA GLY A 413 14.87 17.46 12.68
C GLY A 413 13.68 17.39 13.62
N ASP A 414 12.47 17.74 13.15
CA ASP A 414 11.23 17.47 13.89
C ASP A 414 10.76 16.03 13.64
N THR A 415 9.81 15.57 14.46
CA THR A 415 9.10 14.30 14.28
C THR A 415 7.60 14.54 14.17
N VAL A 416 6.90 13.57 13.58
CA VAL A 416 5.45 13.55 13.46
C VAL A 416 4.90 12.21 13.93
N GLU A 417 3.82 12.22 14.67
CA GLU A 417 3.13 11.02 15.18
C GLU A 417 1.86 10.77 14.37
N PHE A 418 1.77 9.61 13.73
CA PHE A 418 0.56 9.19 13.01
C PHE A 418 -0.30 8.22 13.83
N GLY A 419 0.30 7.61 14.84
CA GLY A 419 -0.37 6.68 15.75
C GLY A 419 -0.67 5.30 15.17
N GLY A 420 -1.03 4.37 16.06
CA GLY A 420 -1.41 3.01 15.69
C GLY A 420 -0.36 2.28 14.87
N LEU A 421 -0.78 1.65 13.78
CA LEU A 421 0.10 0.94 12.86
C LEU A 421 0.93 1.87 11.96
N LEU A 422 0.55 3.13 11.83
CA LEU A 422 1.28 4.10 11.01
C LEU A 422 2.52 4.67 11.71
N GLY A 423 2.60 4.51 13.04
CA GLY A 423 3.76 4.88 13.85
C GLY A 423 4.09 6.35 13.87
N TYR A 424 5.38 6.67 13.85
CA TYR A 424 5.88 8.03 13.80
C TYR A 424 7.03 8.15 12.78
N ALA A 425 7.30 9.37 12.30
CA ALA A 425 8.38 9.58 11.34
C ALA A 425 9.22 10.82 11.67
N PRO A 426 10.54 10.76 11.46
CA PRO A 426 11.37 11.94 11.36
C PRO A 426 11.05 12.71 10.07
N ILE A 427 11.10 14.05 10.11
CA ILE A 427 10.95 14.87 8.91
C ILE A 427 12.24 14.81 8.09
N MET A 428 12.17 14.14 6.94
CA MET A 428 13.31 13.89 6.07
C MET A 428 13.69 15.14 5.25
N PRO A 429 14.98 15.42 5.05
CA PRO A 429 15.41 16.49 4.13
C PRO A 429 15.04 16.13 2.70
N VAL A 430 14.67 17.17 1.93
CA VAL A 430 14.37 17.08 0.49
C VAL A 430 15.34 17.95 -0.26
N ASN A 431 15.79 17.50 -1.44
CA ASN A 431 16.63 18.28 -2.32
C ASN A 431 15.94 19.60 -2.69
N THR A 432 16.64 20.71 -2.52
CA THR A 432 16.09 22.07 -2.69
C THR A 432 16.22 22.63 -4.11
N PHE A 433 16.92 21.94 -5.01
CA PHE A 433 17.04 22.38 -6.41
C PHE A 433 15.72 22.20 -7.16
N SER A 434 15.36 23.22 -7.93
CA SER A 434 14.06 23.26 -8.59
C SER A 434 13.98 22.36 -9.82
N CYS A 435 12.95 21.50 -9.86
CA CYS A 435 12.53 20.76 -11.05
C CYS A 435 11.30 21.38 -11.75
N ASN A 436 10.90 22.61 -11.38
CA ASN A 436 9.68 23.25 -11.86
C ASN A 436 9.56 23.27 -13.39
N ARG A 437 10.67 23.58 -14.11
CA ARG A 437 10.65 23.56 -15.59
C ARG A 437 10.41 22.18 -16.16
N PHE A 438 10.93 21.13 -15.51
CA PHE A 438 10.74 19.74 -15.93
C PHE A 438 9.27 19.32 -15.76
N VAL A 439 8.70 19.52 -14.59
CA VAL A 439 7.32 19.14 -14.26
C VAL A 439 6.30 19.89 -15.14
N ASN A 440 6.55 21.16 -15.44
CA ASN A 440 5.65 21.99 -16.25
C ASN A 440 5.84 21.83 -17.77
N ARG A 441 6.61 20.84 -18.27
CA ARG A 441 6.66 20.53 -19.70
C ARG A 441 5.37 19.93 -20.22
N GLN A 442 4.58 19.34 -19.34
CA GLN A 442 3.29 18.68 -19.65
C GLN A 442 3.40 17.48 -20.61
N GLY A 443 2.27 16.86 -20.90
CA GLY A 443 2.19 15.73 -21.80
C GLY A 443 2.65 14.42 -21.15
N ARG A 444 3.42 13.63 -21.89
CA ARG A 444 3.76 12.27 -21.49
C ARG A 444 5.25 11.97 -21.63
N ILE A 445 5.82 11.31 -20.63
CA ILE A 445 7.07 10.57 -20.81
C ILE A 445 6.68 9.24 -21.48
N PRO A 446 7.23 8.94 -22.67
CA PRO A 446 6.81 7.75 -23.42
C PRO A 446 7.21 6.45 -22.72
N ALA A 447 6.50 5.39 -23.04
CA ALA A 447 6.84 4.05 -22.58
C ALA A 447 8.25 3.65 -23.03
N PRO A 448 9.01 2.89 -22.20
CA PRO A 448 10.35 2.46 -22.58
C PRO A 448 10.30 1.45 -23.73
N ILE A 449 11.37 1.42 -24.54
CA ILE A 449 11.41 0.59 -25.75
C ILE A 449 11.15 -0.92 -25.47
N HIS A 450 11.53 -1.42 -24.31
CA HIS A 450 11.31 -2.83 -23.96
C HIS A 450 9.82 -3.17 -23.70
N SER A 451 8.95 -2.16 -23.55
CA SER A 451 7.50 -2.42 -23.44
C SER A 451 6.87 -2.91 -24.74
N PHE A 452 7.58 -2.75 -25.85
CA PHE A 452 7.17 -3.25 -27.18
C PHE A 452 7.62 -4.68 -27.48
N LYS A 453 8.21 -5.35 -26.50
CA LYS A 453 8.52 -6.80 -26.62
C LYS A 453 7.23 -7.58 -26.41
N ASN A 454 6.66 -8.01 -27.48
CA ASN A 454 5.52 -8.91 -27.52
C ASN A 454 5.99 -10.34 -27.81
#